data_164bd6d0674380e5ba06e22851637d7e
#
_entry.id   164bd6d0674380e5ba06e22851637d7e
#
_cell.length_a   1.000
_cell.length_b   1.000
_cell.length_c   1.000
_cell.angle_alpha   90.00
_cell.angle_beta   90.00
_cell.angle_gamma   90.00
#
_symmetry.space_group_name_H-M   'P 1'
#
loop_
_entity.id
_entity.type
_entity.pdbx_description
1 polymer ?
#
loop_
_entity_poly.entity_id
_entity_poly.type
_entity_poly.pdbx_seq_one_letter_code
_entity_poly.pdbx_strand_id
1 'polypeptide(L)'
;MKTASALLLSLTLAAPALAGTNENLQPPPGGFTLHEWGTFTSVSGSDGILLPGVERSEEALPSFTYAHEAMHHNNSISIPFSKGISWQRPLANVTVRMETPVIYFYTGEPFQARVEVGFKGGTISQWYPQRSGGETLPALKRNEKGLPLQEENTLDFAKGYDGSISWEVKVEPAGADAFGRVFRGGETPGWLHPRQPESALVSTKDGETEKYLFYRGLGRLDPPVRFAATDLALNVVNCGAETLQHLLVFDLNERHEARWSRPAAVPAIMHTGRNAEPLPLDAQPYRAGWQKPLYEEAAAMLTTAGLTRQEADGMLQTWWSSYFDKPGVRVFWVVPPGYVNEVLPLKVTPAPRESVRVILGRTEILTPQFEKQLVDTFAKAAHEGTGNPLSADRFHNAYAHRVKQLGSGLAAAEK
;
A
#
# COMPACT_ATOMS: atom_id res chain seq x y z
N MET A 1 26.15 -10.87 73.78
CA MET A 1 26.24 -10.80 72.32
C MET A 1 24.82 -11.07 71.78
N LYS A 2 24.13 -10.05 71.35
CA LYS A 2 22.75 -10.12 70.83
C LYS A 2 22.81 -9.89 69.33
N THR A 3 22.52 -10.89 68.54
CA THR A 3 22.40 -10.80 67.08
C THR A 3 21.02 -10.27 66.74
N ALA A 4 20.95 -9.15 66.06
CA ALA A 4 19.70 -8.59 65.52
C ALA A 4 19.57 -9.07 64.06
N SER A 5 18.50 -9.82 63.78
CA SER A 5 18.10 -10.18 62.40
C SER A 5 17.24 -9.05 61.84
N ALA A 6 17.71 -8.46 60.73
CA ALA A 6 16.94 -7.50 59.97
C ALA A 6 16.03 -8.26 58.94
N LEU A 7 14.74 -8.04 59.08
CA LEU A 7 13.73 -8.54 58.14
C LEU A 7 13.61 -7.51 56.99
N LEU A 8 14.06 -7.86 55.77
CA LEU A 8 13.75 -7.09 54.57
C LEU A 8 12.34 -7.40 54.10
N LEU A 9 11.46 -6.42 54.23
CA LEU A 9 10.11 -6.45 53.61
C LEU A 9 10.23 -5.97 52.17
N SER A 10 10.11 -6.89 51.20
CA SER A 10 10.00 -6.59 49.78
C SER A 10 8.56 -6.16 49.45
N LEU A 11 8.37 -4.86 49.23
CA LEU A 11 7.12 -4.33 48.65
C LEU A 11 7.08 -4.63 47.14
N THR A 12 6.36 -5.61 46.73
CA THR A 12 6.00 -5.80 45.33
C THR A 12 4.86 -4.83 44.96
N LEU A 13 5.19 -3.75 44.24
CA LEU A 13 4.17 -2.96 43.55
C LEU A 13 3.56 -3.78 42.42
N ALA A 14 2.34 -4.26 42.64
CA ALA A 14 1.50 -4.79 41.59
C ALA A 14 1.03 -3.62 40.71
N ALA A 15 1.52 -3.55 39.47
CA ALA A 15 0.96 -2.67 38.46
C ALA A 15 -0.51 -3.08 38.22
N PRO A 16 -1.46 -2.14 38.11
CA PRO A 16 -2.82 -2.49 37.76
C PRO A 16 -2.82 -3.02 36.32
N ALA A 17 -3.14 -4.30 36.16
CA ALA A 17 -3.53 -4.86 34.86
C ALA A 17 -4.77 -4.09 34.41
N LEU A 18 -4.66 -3.33 33.34
CA LEU A 18 -5.80 -2.82 32.59
C LEU A 18 -6.59 -4.04 32.13
N ALA A 19 -7.63 -4.38 32.90
CA ALA A 19 -8.65 -5.34 32.48
C ALA A 19 -9.36 -4.71 31.29
N GLY A 20 -8.92 -5.07 30.06
CA GLY A 20 -9.71 -4.90 28.86
C GLY A 20 -11.02 -5.66 29.08
N THR A 21 -12.14 -4.96 29.03
CA THR A 21 -13.46 -5.53 29.02
C THR A 21 -13.50 -6.50 27.84
N ASN A 22 -13.42 -7.80 28.11
CA ASN A 22 -13.77 -8.86 27.17
C ASN A 22 -15.30 -8.76 26.97
N GLU A 23 -15.75 -7.76 26.25
CA GLU A 23 -17.11 -7.80 25.70
C GLU A 23 -17.13 -9.01 24.76
N ASN A 24 -18.02 -9.92 25.04
CA ASN A 24 -18.21 -11.15 24.29
C ASN A 24 -18.91 -10.77 22.97
N LEU A 25 -18.15 -10.21 22.02
CA LEU A 25 -18.65 -9.74 20.74
C LEU A 25 -19.25 -10.92 19.98
N GLN A 26 -20.56 -10.88 19.76
CA GLN A 26 -21.29 -11.94 19.07
C GLN A 26 -21.53 -11.54 17.60
N PRO A 27 -21.46 -12.49 16.65
CA PRO A 27 -21.88 -12.24 15.29
C PRO A 27 -23.37 -11.95 15.23
N PRO A 28 -23.83 -11.16 14.25
CA PRO A 28 -25.25 -10.94 14.02
C PRO A 28 -25.93 -12.26 13.61
N PRO A 29 -27.25 -12.40 13.83
CA PRO A 29 -28.01 -13.50 13.26
C PRO A 29 -27.78 -13.61 11.75
N GLY A 30 -27.46 -14.80 11.24
CA GLY A 30 -27.09 -15.00 9.83
C GLY A 30 -25.64 -14.69 9.48
N GLY A 31 -24.85 -14.16 10.40
CA GLY A 31 -23.44 -13.80 10.19
C GLY A 31 -23.26 -12.55 9.31
N PHE A 32 -22.04 -12.33 8.89
CA PHE A 32 -21.69 -11.23 7.97
C PHE A 32 -20.54 -11.67 7.04
N THR A 33 -20.40 -10.96 5.93
CA THR A 33 -19.26 -11.12 4.98
C THR A 33 -18.37 -9.90 5.09
N LEU A 34 -17.07 -10.11 4.96
CA LEU A 34 -16.07 -9.05 4.96
C LEU A 34 -15.30 -9.08 3.66
N HIS A 35 -15.20 -7.92 2.99
CA HIS A 35 -14.34 -7.75 1.82
C HIS A 35 -13.24 -6.74 2.10
N GLU A 36 -12.07 -7.00 1.55
CA GLU A 36 -10.95 -6.06 1.55
C GLU A 36 -10.33 -6.00 0.16
N TRP A 37 -10.09 -4.80 -0.32
CA TRP A 37 -9.22 -4.60 -1.47
C TRP A 37 -8.25 -3.45 -1.26
N GLY A 38 -7.13 -3.50 -1.95
CA GLY A 38 -6.08 -2.49 -1.91
C GLY A 38 -5.02 -2.75 -2.97
N THR A 39 -3.98 -1.92 -3.00
CA THR A 39 -2.89 -2.04 -3.97
C THR A 39 -1.54 -1.96 -3.28
N PHE A 40 -0.63 -2.85 -3.69
CA PHE A 40 0.81 -2.73 -3.43
C PHE A 40 1.49 -2.14 -4.67
N THR A 41 2.02 -0.93 -4.56
CA THR A 41 2.77 -0.27 -5.63
C THR A 41 4.27 -0.45 -5.41
N SER A 42 4.97 -0.88 -6.44
CA SER A 42 6.43 -1.09 -6.45
C SER A 42 7.03 -0.70 -7.80
N VAL A 43 8.36 -0.60 -7.85
CA VAL A 43 9.14 -0.39 -9.08
C VAL A 43 10.18 -1.49 -9.16
N SER A 44 10.29 -2.14 -10.32
CA SER A 44 11.27 -3.18 -10.60
C SER A 44 12.28 -2.70 -11.65
N GLY A 45 13.55 -2.89 -11.39
CA GLY A 45 14.59 -2.77 -12.41
C GLY A 45 14.45 -3.84 -13.49
N SER A 46 15.14 -3.67 -14.63
CA SER A 46 15.15 -4.64 -15.72
C SER A 46 15.66 -6.02 -15.29
N ASP A 47 16.43 -6.09 -14.22
CA ASP A 47 16.94 -7.30 -13.58
C ASP A 47 15.96 -7.99 -12.61
N GLY A 48 14.76 -7.41 -12.41
CA GLY A 48 13.75 -7.94 -11.50
C GLY A 48 13.96 -7.57 -10.03
N ILE A 49 14.91 -6.68 -9.72
CA ILE A 49 15.16 -6.21 -8.36
C ILE A 49 14.22 -5.05 -8.04
N LEU A 50 13.50 -5.13 -6.92
CA LEU A 50 12.67 -4.03 -6.44
C LEU A 50 13.53 -2.85 -5.98
N LEU A 51 13.15 -1.67 -6.42
CA LEU A 51 13.87 -0.44 -6.14
C LEU A 51 13.28 0.27 -4.91
N PRO A 52 14.11 0.75 -3.98
CA PRO A 52 13.65 1.66 -2.94
C PRO A 52 13.37 3.04 -3.53
N GLY A 53 12.49 3.82 -2.88
CA GLY A 53 12.17 5.18 -3.30
C GLY A 53 10.72 5.36 -3.76
N VAL A 54 9.80 4.48 -3.30
CA VAL A 54 8.37 4.53 -3.66
C VAL A 54 7.51 5.18 -2.56
N GLU A 55 8.11 5.98 -1.68
CA GLU A 55 7.43 6.58 -0.54
C GLU A 55 6.45 7.71 -0.90
N ARG A 56 6.52 8.30 -2.09
CA ARG A 56 5.66 9.42 -2.48
C ARG A 56 4.26 8.97 -2.86
N SER A 57 3.27 9.73 -2.39
CA SER A 57 1.86 9.59 -2.79
C SER A 57 1.58 10.43 -4.04
N GLU A 58 0.73 9.96 -4.90
CA GLU A 58 0.23 10.72 -6.06
C GLU A 58 -0.91 11.66 -5.67
N GLU A 59 -1.81 11.17 -4.80
CA GLU A 59 -3.02 11.88 -4.43
C GLU A 59 -3.01 12.31 -2.97
N ALA A 60 -3.55 13.51 -2.77
CA ALA A 60 -3.87 14.01 -1.46
C ALA A 60 -5.09 13.29 -0.89
N LEU A 61 -5.02 12.89 0.38
CA LEU A 61 -6.18 12.42 1.11
C LEU A 61 -7.01 13.62 1.62
N PRO A 62 -8.31 13.43 1.88
CA PRO A 62 -9.11 14.42 2.58
C PRO A 62 -8.47 14.84 3.91
N SER A 63 -8.66 16.11 4.29
CA SER A 63 -8.04 16.69 5.49
C SER A 63 -8.50 16.07 6.81
N PHE A 64 -9.61 15.32 6.80
CA PHE A 64 -10.11 14.62 7.97
C PHE A 64 -9.43 13.25 8.22
N THR A 65 -8.56 12.79 7.33
CA THR A 65 -7.83 11.53 7.54
C THR A 65 -6.72 11.71 8.59
N TYR A 66 -6.46 10.65 9.33
CA TYR A 66 -5.44 10.60 10.36
C TYR A 66 -4.11 10.08 9.82
N ALA A 67 -3.03 10.46 10.50
CA ALA A 67 -1.68 9.96 10.23
C ALA A 67 -0.82 10.02 11.48
N HIS A 68 0.30 9.33 11.46
CA HIS A 68 1.36 9.59 12.44
C HIS A 68 1.99 10.97 12.25
N GLU A 69 2.56 11.51 13.32
CA GLU A 69 3.26 12.80 13.29
C GLU A 69 4.30 12.83 12.15
N ALA A 70 4.22 13.86 11.32
CA ALA A 70 5.09 14.08 10.16
C ALA A 70 4.98 13.04 9.02
N MET A 71 3.94 12.21 9.01
CA MET A 71 3.64 11.26 7.91
C MET A 71 2.52 11.75 6.99
N HIS A 72 1.87 12.86 7.29
CA HIS A 72 0.86 13.45 6.41
C HIS A 72 1.49 13.97 5.13
N HIS A 73 0.95 13.56 4.02
CA HIS A 73 1.42 14.00 2.70
C HIS A 73 1.18 15.49 2.45
N ASN A 74 0.09 16.05 3.00
CA ASN A 74 -0.31 17.46 2.85
C ASN A 74 -0.11 18.29 4.10
N ASN A 75 0.12 17.68 5.24
CA ASN A 75 0.43 18.36 6.47
C ASN A 75 1.95 18.29 6.67
N SER A 76 2.59 19.10 5.93
CA SER A 76 3.79 19.69 6.41
C SER A 76 3.52 20.13 7.83
N ILE A 77 4.25 19.64 8.82
CA ILE A 77 4.27 20.30 10.10
C ILE A 77 4.69 21.71 9.76
N SER A 78 3.75 22.64 9.77
CA SER A 78 4.09 24.05 9.85
C SER A 78 4.75 24.22 11.20
N ILE A 79 6.05 23.93 11.23
CA ILE A 79 6.87 24.46 12.31
C ILE A 79 6.70 25.96 12.13
N PRO A 80 6.29 26.69 13.15
CA PRO A 80 6.16 28.14 13.07
C PRO A 80 7.56 28.74 12.95
N PHE A 81 8.21 28.46 11.86
CA PHE A 81 9.42 29.10 11.40
C PHE A 81 9.04 30.13 10.38
N SER A 82 9.61 31.29 10.47
CA SER A 82 9.39 32.52 9.72
C SER A 82 9.42 32.43 8.20
N LYS A 83 9.28 31.26 7.58
CA LYS A 83 9.23 31.03 6.12
C LYS A 83 8.43 29.80 5.67
N GLY A 84 7.50 29.29 6.46
CA GLY A 84 6.59 28.22 5.97
C GLY A 84 7.30 26.91 5.53
N ILE A 85 8.42 26.54 6.16
CA ILE A 85 9.12 25.30 5.84
C ILE A 85 8.33 24.15 6.46
N SER A 86 7.81 23.31 5.59
CA SER A 86 7.19 22.07 5.98
C SER A 86 8.25 21.00 6.16
N TRP A 87 8.17 20.22 7.24
CA TRP A 87 9.09 19.13 7.52
C TRP A 87 8.33 17.81 7.53
N GLN A 88 8.85 16.84 6.81
CA GLN A 88 8.34 15.46 6.79
C GLN A 88 9.41 14.54 7.38
N ARG A 89 8.95 13.48 8.05
CA ARG A 89 9.84 12.43 8.55
C ARG A 89 10.55 11.77 7.37
N PRO A 90 11.89 11.73 7.35
CA PRO A 90 12.62 11.04 6.29
C PRO A 90 12.33 9.55 6.31
N LEU A 91 12.20 8.96 5.13
CA LEU A 91 11.96 7.54 4.92
C LEU A 91 13.09 6.95 4.09
N ALA A 92 13.55 5.75 4.45
CA ALA A 92 14.61 5.07 3.72
C ALA A 92 14.22 3.62 3.44
N ASN A 93 14.68 3.10 2.31
CA ASN A 93 14.49 1.71 1.89
C ASN A 93 13.03 1.26 1.74
N VAL A 94 12.13 2.16 1.37
CA VAL A 94 10.74 1.84 1.03
C VAL A 94 10.69 1.22 -0.36
N THR A 95 10.37 -0.07 -0.46
CA THR A 95 10.23 -0.80 -1.74
C THR A 95 8.79 -1.04 -2.15
N VAL A 96 7.86 -0.90 -1.21
CA VAL A 96 6.42 -1.08 -1.45
C VAL A 96 5.64 0.02 -0.75
N ARG A 97 4.72 0.61 -1.50
CA ARG A 97 3.68 1.48 -0.97
C ARG A 97 2.34 0.76 -1.01
N MET A 98 1.69 0.67 0.12
CA MET A 98 0.34 0.16 0.25
C MET A 98 -0.64 1.31 0.02
N GLU A 99 -1.37 1.23 -1.08
CA GLU A 99 -2.33 2.26 -1.50
C GLU A 99 -3.74 1.82 -1.13
N THR A 100 -4.38 2.59 -0.29
CA THR A 100 -5.81 2.54 -0.03
C THR A 100 -6.41 1.14 0.17
N PRO A 101 -5.90 0.27 1.05
CA PRO A 101 -6.74 -0.83 1.51
C PRO A 101 -8.00 -0.29 2.18
N VAL A 102 -9.14 -0.86 1.80
CA VAL A 102 -10.44 -0.57 2.39
C VAL A 102 -11.11 -1.88 2.79
N ILE A 103 -11.71 -1.88 3.98
CA ILE A 103 -12.40 -3.06 4.53
C ILE A 103 -13.88 -2.74 4.62
N TYR A 104 -14.71 -3.57 3.95
CA TYR A 104 -16.16 -3.48 3.92
C TYR A 104 -16.80 -4.58 4.76
N PHE A 105 -17.95 -4.26 5.31
CA PHE A 105 -18.83 -5.22 5.97
C PHE A 105 -20.14 -5.32 5.19
N TYR A 106 -20.63 -6.55 5.01
CA TYR A 106 -21.92 -6.85 4.43
C TYR A 106 -22.74 -7.63 5.45
N THR A 107 -23.78 -7.02 5.96
CA THR A 107 -24.64 -7.57 7.02
C THR A 107 -26.09 -7.12 6.85
N GLY A 108 -27.03 -7.95 7.29
CA GLY A 108 -28.45 -7.60 7.39
C GLY A 108 -28.84 -7.01 8.74
N GLU A 109 -27.98 -7.14 9.76
CA GLU A 109 -28.27 -6.76 11.13
C GLU A 109 -27.10 -6.01 11.77
N PRO A 110 -27.36 -5.07 12.69
CA PRO A 110 -26.30 -4.33 13.37
C PRO A 110 -25.55 -5.19 14.37
N PHE A 111 -24.23 -4.94 14.52
CA PHE A 111 -23.40 -5.59 15.54
C PHE A 111 -22.18 -4.74 15.88
N GLN A 112 -21.43 -5.15 16.90
CA GLN A 112 -20.14 -4.57 17.26
C GLN A 112 -19.01 -5.43 16.71
N ALA A 113 -17.96 -4.81 16.18
CA ALA A 113 -16.80 -5.50 15.66
C ALA A 113 -15.50 -4.86 16.17
N ARG A 114 -14.50 -5.72 16.39
CA ARG A 114 -13.11 -5.32 16.54
C ARG A 114 -12.33 -5.82 15.32
N VAL A 115 -11.59 -4.94 14.67
CA VAL A 115 -10.76 -5.23 13.51
C VAL A 115 -9.31 -4.92 13.86
N GLU A 116 -8.43 -5.88 13.62
CA GLU A 116 -6.99 -5.76 13.87
C GLU A 116 -6.25 -6.11 12.58
N VAL A 117 -5.45 -5.18 12.07
CA VAL A 117 -4.62 -5.37 10.88
C VAL A 117 -3.16 -5.22 11.28
N GLY A 118 -2.35 -6.20 10.92
CA GLY A 118 -0.89 -6.10 10.99
C GLY A 118 -0.31 -5.69 9.64
N PHE A 119 0.90 -5.15 9.67
CA PHE A 119 1.69 -4.92 8.45
C PHE A 119 3.14 -5.31 8.73
N LYS A 120 3.48 -6.56 8.43
CA LYS A 120 4.85 -7.08 8.59
C LYS A 120 5.76 -6.50 7.50
N GLY A 121 6.90 -6.00 7.91
CA GLY A 121 7.85 -5.31 7.03
C GLY A 121 7.49 -3.86 6.73
N GLY A 122 6.47 -3.29 7.40
CA GLY A 122 6.02 -1.92 7.15
C GLY A 122 5.35 -1.23 8.32
N THR A 123 4.90 -0.01 8.10
CA THR A 123 4.12 0.80 9.05
C THR A 123 2.82 1.28 8.42
N ILE A 124 1.76 1.39 9.22
CA ILE A 124 0.52 2.04 8.82
C ILE A 124 0.73 3.55 8.91
N SER A 125 0.67 4.24 7.78
CA SER A 125 0.99 5.68 7.71
C SER A 125 -0.22 6.59 7.89
N GLN A 126 -1.38 6.20 7.36
CA GLN A 126 -2.62 6.99 7.38
C GLN A 126 -3.83 6.07 7.51
N TRP A 127 -4.94 6.59 8.09
CA TRP A 127 -6.17 5.82 8.32
C TRP A 127 -7.40 6.70 8.49
N TYR A 128 -8.58 6.10 8.33
CA TYR A 128 -9.89 6.67 8.66
C TYR A 128 -10.96 5.56 8.74
N PRO A 129 -11.92 5.63 9.66
CA PRO A 129 -12.07 6.57 10.78
C PRO A 129 -10.98 6.42 11.85
N GLN A 130 -11.06 7.22 12.93
CA GLN A 130 -10.06 7.17 14.01
C GLN A 130 -9.94 5.77 14.59
N ARG A 131 -8.71 5.31 14.68
CA ARG A 131 -8.35 4.00 15.22
C ARG A 131 -8.55 3.93 16.74
N SER A 132 -8.84 2.74 17.25
CA SER A 132 -8.88 2.48 18.70
C SER A 132 -7.53 2.05 19.27
N GLY A 133 -6.61 1.61 18.42
CA GLY A 133 -5.27 1.14 18.82
C GLY A 133 -4.35 0.85 17.64
N GLY A 134 -3.24 0.23 17.93
CA GLY A 134 -2.19 -0.11 16.96
C GLY A 134 -0.85 0.49 17.32
N GLU A 135 0.11 0.42 16.39
CA GLU A 135 1.47 0.90 16.58
C GLU A 135 1.54 2.41 16.86
N THR A 136 2.56 2.80 17.58
CA THR A 136 2.95 4.19 17.78
C THR A 136 4.39 4.36 17.32
N LEU A 137 4.60 5.23 16.34
CA LEU A 137 5.96 5.57 15.91
C LEU A 137 6.72 6.33 17.01
N PRO A 138 8.06 6.20 17.06
CA PRO A 138 8.86 6.96 18.00
C PRO A 138 8.58 8.46 17.89
N ALA A 139 8.51 9.15 19.01
CA ALA A 139 8.37 10.62 19.04
C ALA A 139 9.51 11.29 18.27
N LEU A 140 9.21 12.46 17.68
CA LEU A 140 10.23 13.22 16.95
C LEU A 140 11.31 13.73 17.90
N LYS A 141 12.55 13.37 17.61
CA LYS A 141 13.72 13.95 18.27
C LYS A 141 13.98 15.34 17.72
N ARG A 142 14.22 16.29 18.61
CA ARG A 142 14.42 17.70 18.29
C ARG A 142 15.74 18.18 18.92
N ASN A 143 16.39 19.15 18.27
CA ASN A 143 17.56 19.84 18.86
C ASN A 143 17.11 20.83 19.92
N GLU A 144 18.10 21.50 20.57
CA GLU A 144 17.85 22.51 21.60
C GLU A 144 16.97 23.69 21.14
N LYS A 145 16.90 23.95 19.84
CA LYS A 145 16.04 24.97 19.23
C LYS A 145 14.64 24.45 18.85
N GLY A 146 14.31 23.22 19.23
CA GLY A 146 13.03 22.56 18.89
C GLY A 146 12.87 22.07 17.46
N LEU A 147 13.96 22.08 16.64
CA LEU A 147 13.93 21.61 15.26
C LEU A 147 14.10 20.09 15.18
N PRO A 148 13.34 19.39 14.34
CA PRO A 148 13.52 17.97 14.12
C PRO A 148 14.92 17.63 13.61
N LEU A 149 15.53 16.59 14.19
CA LEU A 149 16.82 16.04 13.76
C LEU A 149 16.57 15.06 12.61
N GLN A 150 17.05 15.36 11.41
CA GLN A 150 16.70 14.60 10.21
C GLN A 150 17.15 13.14 10.29
N GLU A 151 18.41 12.89 10.56
CA GLU A 151 18.99 11.54 10.60
C GLU A 151 18.35 10.66 11.69
N GLU A 152 18.19 11.23 12.91
CA GLU A 152 17.66 10.52 14.06
C GLU A 152 16.15 10.19 13.95
N ASN A 153 15.44 10.92 13.11
CA ASN A 153 14.02 10.71 12.84
C ASN A 153 13.75 9.88 11.57
N THR A 154 14.79 9.46 10.86
CA THR A 154 14.64 8.62 9.66
C THR A 154 14.06 7.25 10.02
N LEU A 155 12.96 6.89 9.40
CA LEU A 155 12.43 5.53 9.42
C LEU A 155 13.10 4.73 8.30
N ASP A 156 13.98 3.82 8.68
CA ASP A 156 14.71 2.97 7.75
C ASP A 156 14.08 1.57 7.74
N PHE A 157 13.36 1.25 6.69
CA PHE A 157 12.64 -0.01 6.56
C PHE A 157 13.56 -1.23 6.33
N ALA A 158 14.85 -1.03 6.07
CA ALA A 158 15.82 -2.12 6.08
C ALA A 158 16.06 -2.70 7.48
N LYS A 159 15.69 -1.97 8.54
CA LYS A 159 15.80 -2.42 9.93
C LYS A 159 14.64 -3.31 10.39
N GLY A 160 13.63 -3.49 9.53
CA GLY A 160 12.40 -4.21 9.85
C GLY A 160 11.44 -3.36 10.68
N TYR A 161 10.17 -3.42 10.30
CA TYR A 161 9.05 -2.83 11.03
C TYR A 161 7.88 -3.80 10.99
N ASP A 162 7.12 -3.86 12.10
CA ASP A 162 5.86 -4.59 12.15
C ASP A 162 4.78 -3.64 12.63
N GLY A 163 4.13 -3.02 11.65
CA GLY A 163 3.06 -2.09 11.85
C GLY A 163 1.77 -2.77 12.27
N SER A 164 0.89 -2.02 12.92
CA SER A 164 -0.45 -2.49 13.24
C SER A 164 -1.44 -1.36 13.43
N ILE A 165 -2.73 -1.68 13.22
CA ILE A 165 -3.84 -0.79 13.49
C ILE A 165 -5.04 -1.60 13.97
N SER A 166 -5.86 -1.01 14.84
CA SER A 166 -7.11 -1.64 15.25
C SER A 166 -8.25 -0.64 15.38
N TRP A 167 -9.46 -1.14 15.14
CA TRP A 167 -10.69 -0.41 15.30
C TRP A 167 -11.68 -1.19 16.16
N GLU A 168 -12.45 -0.47 16.96
CA GLU A 168 -13.67 -0.94 17.59
C GLU A 168 -14.81 -0.12 17.01
N VAL A 169 -15.73 -0.80 16.29
CA VAL A 169 -16.77 -0.13 15.53
C VAL A 169 -18.13 -0.80 15.74
N LYS A 170 -19.16 0.03 15.65
CA LYS A 170 -20.52 -0.42 15.39
C LYS A 170 -20.69 -0.57 13.89
N VAL A 171 -21.19 -1.71 13.45
CA VAL A 171 -21.53 -2.01 12.07
C VAL A 171 -23.05 -1.99 11.93
N GLU A 172 -23.56 -1.23 10.94
CA GLU A 172 -25.00 -1.10 10.70
C GLU A 172 -25.30 -1.30 9.22
N PRO A 173 -26.34 -2.05 8.83
CA PRO A 173 -26.75 -2.15 7.43
C PRO A 173 -26.92 -0.75 6.81
N ALA A 174 -26.51 -0.59 5.54
CA ALA A 174 -26.67 0.67 4.84
C ALA A 174 -28.17 0.95 4.62
N GLY A 175 -28.63 2.08 5.11
CA GLY A 175 -29.96 2.62 4.79
C GLY A 175 -29.93 3.52 3.54
N ALA A 176 -31.10 3.96 3.10
CA ALA A 176 -31.25 4.82 1.92
C ALA A 176 -30.48 6.16 2.03
N ASP A 177 -30.22 6.65 3.23
CA ASP A 177 -29.50 7.89 3.52
C ASP A 177 -27.99 7.66 3.85
N ALA A 178 -27.47 6.46 3.63
CA ALA A 178 -26.10 6.10 3.99
C ALA A 178 -25.05 7.07 3.45
N PHE A 179 -25.22 7.55 2.21
CA PHE A 179 -24.31 8.51 1.61
C PHE A 179 -24.32 9.86 2.36
N GLY A 180 -25.49 10.37 2.74
CA GLY A 180 -25.61 11.61 3.50
C GLY A 180 -24.95 11.53 4.88
N ARG A 181 -24.96 10.35 5.51
CA ARG A 181 -24.33 10.13 6.82
C ARG A 181 -22.81 10.15 6.77
N VAL A 182 -22.19 9.82 5.64
CA VAL A 182 -20.72 9.76 5.48
C VAL A 182 -20.16 11.00 4.76
N PHE A 183 -20.98 11.77 4.07
CA PHE A 183 -20.54 12.96 3.35
C PHE A 183 -20.18 14.09 4.32
N ARG A 184 -18.95 14.62 4.21
CA ARG A 184 -18.41 15.65 5.10
C ARG A 184 -18.08 16.96 4.38
N GLY A 185 -17.97 16.93 3.06
CA GLY A 185 -17.44 18.00 2.24
C GLY A 185 -15.89 17.94 2.17
N GLY A 186 -15.36 18.34 1.02
CA GLY A 186 -13.91 18.33 0.77
C GLY A 186 -13.31 16.96 0.42
N GLU A 187 -14.16 15.96 0.17
CA GLU A 187 -13.73 14.67 -0.36
C GLU A 187 -13.20 14.82 -1.80
N THR A 188 -12.11 14.12 -2.08
CA THR A 188 -11.59 13.97 -3.45
C THR A 188 -12.40 12.93 -4.24
N PRO A 189 -12.43 12.98 -5.58
CA PRO A 189 -13.07 11.93 -6.37
C PRO A 189 -12.61 10.52 -5.99
N GLY A 190 -11.30 10.32 -5.77
CA GLY A 190 -10.73 9.04 -5.34
C GLY A 190 -11.26 8.54 -4.00
N TRP A 191 -11.70 9.43 -3.11
CA TRP A 191 -12.36 9.09 -1.85
C TRP A 191 -13.82 8.68 -2.02
N LEU A 192 -14.50 9.21 -3.05
CA LEU A 192 -15.92 8.95 -3.27
C LEU A 192 -16.18 7.60 -3.95
N HIS A 193 -15.27 7.15 -4.82
CA HIS A 193 -15.45 5.89 -5.55
C HIS A 193 -15.55 4.66 -4.63
N PRO A 194 -14.74 4.50 -3.57
CA PRO A 194 -14.88 3.40 -2.62
C PRO A 194 -16.21 3.40 -1.84
N ARG A 195 -16.99 4.48 -1.87
CA ARG A 195 -18.33 4.55 -1.25
C ARG A 195 -19.44 3.95 -2.10
N GLN A 196 -19.17 3.58 -3.37
CA GLN A 196 -20.19 3.05 -4.28
C GLN A 196 -20.75 1.67 -3.88
N PRO A 197 -19.96 0.72 -3.35
CA PRO A 197 -20.50 -0.57 -2.93
C PRO A 197 -21.59 -0.42 -1.88
N GLU A 198 -22.60 -1.30 -1.92
CA GLU A 198 -23.70 -1.33 -0.94
C GLU A 198 -23.26 -2.01 0.37
N SER A 199 -22.13 -1.56 0.93
CA SER A 199 -21.59 -2.02 2.18
C SER A 199 -22.30 -1.40 3.38
N ALA A 200 -22.21 -2.05 4.54
CA ALA A 200 -22.66 -1.52 5.82
C ALA A 200 -21.89 -0.24 6.21
N LEU A 201 -22.46 0.55 7.11
CA LEU A 201 -21.79 1.67 7.76
C LEU A 201 -20.98 1.17 8.95
N VAL A 202 -19.79 1.72 9.13
CA VAL A 202 -18.96 1.53 10.32
C VAL A 202 -18.88 2.85 11.08
N SER A 203 -19.14 2.81 12.38
CA SER A 203 -19.12 4.00 13.23
C SER A 203 -18.23 3.74 14.46
N THR A 204 -17.32 4.69 14.74
CA THR A 204 -16.51 4.65 15.96
C THR A 204 -17.30 5.15 17.16
N LYS A 205 -16.80 4.91 18.36
CA LYS A 205 -17.40 5.42 19.62
C LYS A 205 -17.48 6.95 19.65
N ASP A 206 -16.58 7.62 18.93
CA ASP A 206 -16.53 9.08 18.87
C ASP A 206 -17.46 9.67 17.78
N GLY A 207 -18.24 8.81 17.12
CA GLY A 207 -19.28 9.20 16.16
C GLY A 207 -18.81 9.41 14.71
N GLU A 208 -17.56 9.09 14.40
CA GLU A 208 -17.13 9.07 13.00
C GLU A 208 -17.74 7.88 12.28
N THR A 209 -18.34 8.14 11.13
CA THR A 209 -19.05 7.14 10.33
C THR A 209 -18.51 7.12 8.91
N GLU A 210 -18.30 5.91 8.37
CA GLU A 210 -17.88 5.70 6.99
C GLU A 210 -18.46 4.36 6.46
N LYS A 211 -18.37 4.13 5.13
CA LYS A 211 -18.77 2.87 4.49
C LYS A 211 -17.68 1.79 4.52
N TYR A 212 -16.47 2.14 4.95
CA TYR A 212 -15.32 1.27 5.01
C TYR A 212 -14.34 1.71 6.10
N LEU A 213 -13.47 0.80 6.50
CA LEU A 213 -12.25 1.16 7.23
C LEU A 213 -11.13 1.36 6.22
N PHE A 214 -10.52 2.52 6.22
CA PHE A 214 -9.44 2.89 5.32
C PHE A 214 -8.10 2.89 6.05
N TYR A 215 -7.04 2.42 5.38
CA TYR A 215 -5.68 2.57 5.84
C TYR A 215 -4.69 2.61 4.67
N ARG A 216 -3.51 3.17 4.91
CA ARG A 216 -2.36 3.20 4.01
C ARG A 216 -1.10 2.82 4.76
N GLY A 217 -0.09 2.33 4.04
CA GLY A 217 1.18 1.98 4.65
C GLY A 217 2.36 2.11 3.69
N LEU A 218 3.53 2.00 4.28
CA LEU A 218 4.83 2.02 3.60
C LEU A 218 5.66 0.89 4.18
N GLY A 219 6.41 0.19 3.34
CA GLY A 219 7.21 -0.92 3.83
C GLY A 219 8.31 -1.36 2.87
N ARG A 220 9.06 -2.33 3.34
CA ARG A 220 10.00 -3.11 2.55
C ARG A 220 9.53 -4.56 2.56
N LEU A 221 9.01 -4.99 1.42
CA LEU A 221 8.53 -6.36 1.23
C LEU A 221 9.42 -7.08 0.21
N ASP A 222 9.48 -8.39 0.33
CA ASP A 222 10.02 -9.30 -0.70
C ASP A 222 8.84 -10.12 -1.25
N PRO A 223 8.15 -9.62 -2.29
CA PRO A 223 6.98 -10.29 -2.82
C PRO A 223 7.35 -11.63 -3.46
N PRO A 224 6.40 -12.59 -3.49
CA PRO A 224 6.64 -13.94 -3.99
C PRO A 224 6.80 -14.00 -5.51
N VAL A 225 6.89 -12.85 -6.19
CA VAL A 225 7.03 -12.75 -7.64
C VAL A 225 8.05 -11.69 -8.00
N ARG A 226 8.85 -11.98 -9.02
CA ARG A 226 9.80 -11.02 -9.61
C ARG A 226 9.50 -10.84 -11.09
N PHE A 227 9.67 -9.62 -11.57
CA PHE A 227 9.45 -9.24 -12.95
C PHE A 227 10.73 -8.65 -13.51
N ALA A 228 11.46 -9.44 -14.30
CA ALA A 228 12.63 -8.97 -15.04
C ALA A 228 12.24 -8.72 -16.51
N ALA A 229 12.82 -7.71 -17.14
CA ALA A 229 12.47 -7.35 -18.51
C ALA A 229 13.68 -7.26 -19.43
N THR A 230 13.48 -7.67 -20.66
CA THR A 230 14.23 -7.17 -21.82
C THR A 230 13.39 -6.11 -22.51
N ASP A 231 13.89 -5.52 -23.60
CA ASP A 231 13.08 -4.56 -24.39
C ASP A 231 11.93 -5.24 -25.15
N LEU A 232 11.95 -6.57 -25.28
CA LEU A 232 10.99 -7.36 -26.06
C LEU A 232 10.14 -8.32 -25.22
N ALA A 233 10.55 -8.63 -24.00
CA ALA A 233 9.87 -9.63 -23.20
C ALA A 233 9.95 -9.36 -21.70
N LEU A 234 8.93 -9.84 -20.99
CA LEU A 234 8.85 -9.86 -19.53
C LEU A 234 9.05 -11.29 -19.02
N ASN A 235 10.01 -11.48 -18.13
CA ASN A 235 10.23 -12.72 -17.41
C ASN A 235 9.52 -12.65 -16.05
N VAL A 236 8.59 -13.57 -15.81
CA VAL A 236 7.87 -13.67 -14.55
C VAL A 236 8.41 -14.86 -13.77
N VAL A 237 8.96 -14.60 -12.60
CA VAL A 237 9.49 -15.63 -11.70
C VAL A 237 8.62 -15.70 -10.46
N ASN A 238 7.81 -16.74 -10.36
CA ASN A 238 6.98 -16.99 -9.19
C ASN A 238 7.76 -17.83 -8.17
N CYS A 239 8.36 -17.15 -7.20
CA CYS A 239 9.13 -17.75 -6.10
C CYS A 239 8.26 -18.19 -4.91
N GLY A 240 6.95 -17.89 -4.94
CA GLY A 240 6.02 -18.23 -3.87
C GLY A 240 5.60 -19.70 -3.86
N ALA A 241 4.66 -20.03 -2.98
CA ALA A 241 4.08 -21.36 -2.88
C ALA A 241 2.79 -21.52 -3.72
N GLU A 242 2.13 -20.43 -4.07
CA GLU A 242 0.85 -20.41 -4.76
C GLU A 242 1.02 -20.01 -6.24
N THR A 243 0.13 -20.50 -7.09
CA THR A 243 0.08 -20.09 -8.50
C THR A 243 -0.45 -18.67 -8.62
N LEU A 244 0.20 -17.82 -9.43
CA LEU A 244 -0.33 -16.51 -9.79
C LEU A 244 -1.46 -16.68 -10.82
N GLN A 245 -2.69 -16.46 -10.41
CA GLN A 245 -3.88 -16.73 -11.23
C GLN A 245 -4.24 -15.58 -12.17
N HIS A 246 -4.00 -14.34 -11.75
CA HIS A 246 -4.52 -13.15 -12.40
C HIS A 246 -3.39 -12.15 -12.65
N LEU A 247 -2.97 -12.06 -13.90
CA LEU A 247 -1.99 -11.10 -14.38
C LEU A 247 -2.58 -10.26 -15.50
N LEU A 248 -2.17 -9.00 -15.55
CA LEU A 248 -2.41 -8.06 -16.64
C LEU A 248 -1.09 -7.32 -16.90
N VAL A 249 -0.50 -7.50 -18.07
CA VAL A 249 0.65 -6.73 -18.55
C VAL A 249 0.13 -5.60 -19.40
N PHE A 250 0.51 -4.38 -19.08
CA PHE A 250 0.06 -3.16 -19.74
C PHE A 250 1.28 -2.33 -20.17
N ASP A 251 1.22 -1.78 -21.37
CA ASP A 251 2.25 -0.92 -21.93
C ASP A 251 1.61 0.25 -22.67
N LEU A 252 1.92 1.49 -22.23
CA LEU A 252 1.45 2.73 -22.82
C LEU A 252 2.64 3.45 -23.48
N ASN A 253 2.51 3.84 -24.75
CA ASN A 253 3.53 4.63 -25.44
C ASN A 253 3.32 6.15 -25.27
N GLU A 254 4.30 6.94 -25.72
CA GLU A 254 4.28 8.40 -25.66
C GLU A 254 3.18 9.05 -26.54
N ARG A 255 2.54 8.27 -27.43
CA ARG A 255 1.39 8.72 -28.23
C ARG A 255 0.05 8.45 -27.54
N HIS A 256 0.07 7.98 -26.28
CA HIS A 256 -1.11 7.53 -25.54
C HIS A 256 -1.88 6.40 -26.25
N GLU A 257 -1.20 5.53 -26.97
CA GLU A 257 -1.71 4.28 -27.46
C GLU A 257 -1.23 3.16 -26.54
N ALA A 258 -2.10 2.18 -26.24
CA ALA A 258 -1.76 1.10 -25.34
C ALA A 258 -1.84 -0.27 -26.01
N ARG A 259 -1.07 -1.19 -25.46
CA ARG A 259 -1.21 -2.63 -25.67
C ARG A 259 -1.23 -3.32 -24.32
N TRP A 260 -1.93 -4.42 -24.24
CA TRP A 260 -2.00 -5.22 -23.01
C TRP A 260 -2.25 -6.68 -23.33
N SER A 261 -1.94 -7.52 -22.36
CA SER A 261 -2.23 -8.95 -22.42
C SER A 261 -2.60 -9.48 -21.05
N ARG A 262 -3.38 -10.56 -21.06
CA ARG A 262 -3.70 -11.35 -19.86
C ARG A 262 -3.03 -12.72 -19.99
N PRO A 263 -1.81 -12.88 -19.48
CA PRO A 263 -1.11 -14.15 -19.53
C PRO A 263 -1.87 -15.23 -18.78
N ALA A 264 -1.59 -16.48 -19.15
CA ALA A 264 -2.04 -17.63 -18.38
C ALA A 264 -1.45 -17.59 -16.95
N ALA A 265 -2.07 -18.34 -16.05
CA ALA A 265 -1.59 -18.47 -14.68
C ALA A 265 -0.12 -18.93 -14.65
N VAL A 266 0.67 -18.37 -13.75
CA VAL A 266 2.11 -18.69 -13.58
C VAL A 266 2.27 -19.58 -12.35
N PRO A 267 2.56 -20.88 -12.54
CA PRO A 267 2.81 -21.81 -11.45
C PRO A 267 4.04 -21.39 -10.63
N ALA A 268 4.06 -21.77 -9.36
CA ALA A 268 5.24 -21.61 -8.53
C ALA A 268 6.41 -22.44 -9.08
N ILE A 269 7.61 -21.84 -9.10
CA ILE A 269 8.82 -22.53 -9.58
C ILE A 269 9.13 -23.80 -8.77
N MET A 270 8.78 -23.81 -7.49
CA MET A 270 8.93 -24.97 -6.62
C MET A 270 8.11 -26.20 -7.06
N HIS A 271 7.03 -25.98 -7.84
CA HIS A 271 6.19 -27.06 -8.37
C HIS A 271 6.60 -27.52 -9.77
N THR A 272 7.19 -26.63 -10.55
CA THR A 272 7.56 -26.91 -11.95
C THR A 272 9.05 -27.18 -12.17
N GLY A 273 9.89 -26.72 -11.22
CA GLY A 273 11.35 -26.74 -11.33
C GLY A 273 11.92 -25.80 -12.41
N ARG A 274 11.10 -24.97 -13.03
CA ARG A 274 11.50 -24.04 -14.09
C ARG A 274 10.67 -22.75 -14.04
N ASN A 275 11.23 -21.67 -14.59
CA ASN A 275 10.50 -20.41 -14.80
C ASN A 275 9.41 -20.59 -15.87
N ALA A 276 8.41 -19.71 -15.83
CA ALA A 276 7.47 -19.56 -16.94
C ALA A 276 8.21 -19.09 -18.20
N GLU A 277 7.62 -19.39 -19.36
CA GLU A 277 8.12 -18.85 -20.62
C GLU A 277 8.02 -17.31 -20.61
N PRO A 278 9.01 -16.61 -21.22
CA PRO A 278 8.97 -15.16 -21.33
C PRO A 278 7.69 -14.68 -22.01
N LEU A 279 7.09 -13.63 -21.49
CA LEU A 279 5.88 -13.00 -22.04
C LEU A 279 6.31 -11.92 -23.04
N PRO A 280 6.01 -12.06 -24.35
CA PRO A 280 6.35 -11.04 -25.33
C PRO A 280 5.63 -9.73 -25.02
N LEU A 281 6.36 -8.62 -24.93
CA LEU A 281 5.78 -7.29 -24.75
C LEU A 281 5.14 -6.75 -26.03
N ASP A 282 5.57 -7.22 -27.20
CA ASP A 282 5.11 -6.83 -28.51
C ASP A 282 4.09 -7.82 -29.14
N ALA A 283 3.57 -8.77 -28.37
CA ALA A 283 2.58 -9.74 -28.86
C ALA A 283 1.30 -9.10 -29.41
N GLN A 284 0.99 -7.88 -29.00
CA GLN A 284 -0.17 -7.12 -29.47
C GLN A 284 0.30 -5.75 -29.99
N PRO A 285 -0.33 -5.23 -31.08
CA PRO A 285 -0.05 -3.88 -31.53
C PRO A 285 -0.61 -2.85 -30.55
N TYR A 286 -0.01 -1.66 -30.53
CA TYR A 286 -0.59 -0.52 -29.84
C TYR A 286 -1.91 -0.09 -30.47
N ARG A 287 -2.86 0.31 -29.66
CA ARG A 287 -4.22 0.70 -30.06
C ARG A 287 -4.61 2.03 -29.41
N ALA A 288 -5.22 2.90 -30.22
CA ALA A 288 -6.00 4.03 -29.70
C ALA A 288 -7.35 3.53 -29.18
N GLY A 289 -8.01 4.32 -28.34
CA GLY A 289 -9.34 3.96 -27.79
C GLY A 289 -9.32 2.75 -26.84
N TRP A 290 -8.20 2.47 -26.26
CA TRP A 290 -7.93 1.30 -25.40
C TRP A 290 -8.62 1.34 -24.03
N GLN A 291 -9.05 2.52 -23.57
CA GLN A 291 -9.52 2.73 -22.20
C GLN A 291 -10.69 1.82 -21.83
N LYS A 292 -11.76 1.84 -22.66
CA LYS A 292 -12.96 1.05 -22.35
C LYS A 292 -12.72 -0.47 -22.43
N PRO A 293 -12.08 -1.02 -23.47
CA PRO A 293 -11.75 -2.45 -23.47
C PRO A 293 -10.88 -2.88 -22.29
N LEU A 294 -9.84 -2.10 -21.95
CA LEU A 294 -8.99 -2.40 -20.81
C LEU A 294 -9.76 -2.35 -19.49
N TYR A 295 -10.65 -1.36 -19.34
CA TYR A 295 -11.46 -1.22 -18.12
C TYR A 295 -12.31 -2.49 -17.88
N GLU A 296 -12.99 -2.98 -18.92
CA GLU A 296 -13.83 -4.18 -18.79
C GLU A 296 -12.99 -5.44 -18.50
N GLU A 297 -11.81 -5.57 -19.11
CA GLU A 297 -10.91 -6.69 -18.80
C GLU A 297 -10.34 -6.63 -17.38
N ALA A 298 -9.95 -5.43 -16.91
CA ALA A 298 -9.46 -5.25 -15.56
C ALA A 298 -10.59 -5.50 -14.52
N ALA A 299 -11.80 -4.99 -14.78
CA ALA A 299 -12.95 -5.26 -13.91
C ALA A 299 -13.30 -6.75 -13.87
N ALA A 300 -13.27 -7.44 -15.03
CA ALA A 300 -13.46 -8.89 -15.09
C ALA A 300 -12.39 -9.66 -14.32
N MET A 301 -11.13 -9.20 -14.36
CA MET A 301 -10.06 -9.78 -13.55
C MET A 301 -10.34 -9.68 -12.07
N LEU A 302 -10.70 -8.50 -11.60
CA LEU A 302 -10.97 -8.23 -10.19
C LEU A 302 -12.22 -8.98 -9.67
N THR A 303 -13.28 -9.06 -10.48
CA THR A 303 -14.47 -9.83 -10.13
C THR A 303 -14.22 -11.34 -10.11
N THR A 304 -13.39 -11.85 -11.02
CA THR A 304 -12.97 -13.26 -10.98
C THR A 304 -12.10 -13.55 -9.77
N ALA A 305 -11.34 -12.56 -9.27
CA ALA A 305 -10.57 -12.67 -8.04
C ALA A 305 -11.42 -12.60 -6.76
N GLY A 306 -12.72 -12.25 -6.86
CA GLY A 306 -13.69 -12.30 -5.76
C GLY A 306 -14.35 -10.97 -5.40
N LEU A 307 -13.98 -9.85 -6.00
CA LEU A 307 -14.66 -8.57 -5.76
C LEU A 307 -16.05 -8.54 -6.39
N THR A 308 -16.98 -7.82 -5.80
CA THR A 308 -18.21 -7.43 -6.48
C THR A 308 -17.89 -6.47 -7.65
N ARG A 309 -18.80 -6.35 -8.60
CA ARG A 309 -18.60 -5.39 -9.71
C ARG A 309 -18.47 -3.95 -9.19
N GLN A 310 -19.26 -3.56 -8.19
CA GLN A 310 -19.18 -2.22 -7.59
C GLN A 310 -17.85 -1.97 -6.91
N GLU A 311 -17.27 -2.96 -6.24
CA GLU A 311 -15.92 -2.85 -5.64
C GLU A 311 -14.83 -2.75 -6.71
N ALA A 312 -14.91 -3.57 -7.75
CA ALA A 312 -13.98 -3.51 -8.89
C ALA A 312 -14.05 -2.15 -9.60
N ASP A 313 -15.25 -1.62 -9.83
CA ASP A 313 -15.46 -0.29 -10.40
C ASP A 313 -14.93 0.80 -9.47
N GLY A 314 -15.22 0.71 -8.17
CA GLY A 314 -14.70 1.63 -7.17
C GLY A 314 -13.18 1.69 -7.13
N MET A 315 -12.52 0.52 -7.16
CA MET A 315 -11.07 0.42 -7.20
C MET A 315 -10.48 1.01 -8.48
N LEU A 316 -11.02 0.63 -9.65
CA LEU A 316 -10.52 1.10 -10.94
C LEU A 316 -10.73 2.62 -11.12
N GLN A 317 -11.88 3.16 -10.73
CA GLN A 317 -12.16 4.59 -10.83
C GLN A 317 -11.28 5.41 -9.88
N THR A 318 -10.98 4.89 -8.69
CA THR A 318 -10.06 5.54 -7.74
C THR A 318 -8.65 5.68 -8.31
N TRP A 319 -8.17 4.66 -9.02
CA TRP A 319 -6.76 4.56 -9.42
C TRP A 319 -6.52 4.64 -10.91
N TRP A 320 -7.55 4.88 -11.74
CA TRP A 320 -7.44 4.81 -13.20
C TRP A 320 -6.27 5.63 -13.76
N SER A 321 -6.21 6.91 -13.42
CA SER A 321 -5.15 7.79 -13.90
C SER A 321 -3.77 7.36 -13.41
N SER A 322 -3.67 6.96 -12.15
CA SER A 322 -2.42 6.45 -11.59
C SER A 322 -1.95 5.17 -12.28
N TYR A 323 -2.89 4.28 -12.59
CA TYR A 323 -2.57 2.98 -13.18
C TYR A 323 -2.21 3.07 -14.66
N PHE A 324 -2.89 3.93 -15.43
CA PHE A 324 -2.92 3.79 -16.88
C PHE A 324 -2.57 5.05 -17.68
N ASP A 325 -2.48 6.25 -17.09
CA ASP A 325 -2.30 7.48 -17.87
C ASP A 325 -0.83 7.85 -18.17
N LYS A 326 0.14 7.19 -17.53
CA LYS A 326 1.57 7.48 -17.78
C LYS A 326 2.18 6.46 -18.73
N PRO A 327 3.04 6.86 -19.69
CA PRO A 327 3.80 5.94 -20.51
C PRO A 327 4.65 4.98 -19.69
N GLY A 328 4.88 3.78 -20.23
CA GLY A 328 5.71 2.74 -19.63
C GLY A 328 5.01 1.39 -19.47
N VAL A 329 5.81 0.39 -19.09
CA VAL A 329 5.37 -0.99 -18.87
C VAL A 329 5.00 -1.21 -17.42
N ARG A 330 3.82 -1.81 -17.18
CA ARG A 330 3.32 -2.17 -15.84
C ARG A 330 2.77 -3.57 -15.81
N VAL A 331 2.93 -4.21 -14.67
CA VAL A 331 2.27 -5.50 -14.39
C VAL A 331 1.32 -5.31 -13.23
N PHE A 332 0.08 -5.69 -13.46
CA PHE A 332 -0.93 -5.85 -12.42
C PHE A 332 -1.12 -7.34 -12.16
N TRP A 333 -1.13 -7.72 -10.90
CA TRP A 333 -1.26 -9.11 -10.49
C TRP A 333 -1.98 -9.20 -9.15
N VAL A 334 -2.90 -10.17 -9.02
CA VAL A 334 -3.55 -10.39 -7.73
C VAL A 334 -2.56 -11.11 -6.82
N VAL A 335 -2.29 -10.50 -5.69
CA VAL A 335 -1.36 -11.04 -4.69
C VAL A 335 -1.93 -12.32 -4.10
N PRO A 336 -1.17 -13.43 -4.07
CA PRO A 336 -1.66 -14.69 -3.52
C PRO A 336 -2.17 -14.55 -2.08
N PRO A 337 -3.32 -15.17 -1.74
CA PRO A 337 -3.95 -15.02 -0.43
C PRO A 337 -3.05 -15.41 0.75
N GLY A 338 -2.24 -16.44 0.60
CA GLY A 338 -1.28 -16.86 1.64
C GLY A 338 -0.27 -15.76 1.95
N TYR A 339 0.29 -15.12 0.91
CA TYR A 339 1.20 -14.00 1.09
C TYR A 339 0.50 -12.76 1.68
N VAL A 340 -0.74 -12.45 1.24
CA VAL A 340 -1.53 -11.36 1.84
C VAL A 340 -1.71 -11.61 3.34
N ASN A 341 -2.11 -12.82 3.72
CA ASN A 341 -2.32 -13.18 5.13
C ASN A 341 -1.03 -13.15 5.97
N GLU A 342 0.12 -13.41 5.32
CA GLU A 342 1.42 -13.30 5.97
C GLU A 342 1.81 -11.85 6.24
N VAL A 343 1.74 -10.96 5.22
CA VAL A 343 2.23 -9.58 5.34
C VAL A 343 1.21 -8.62 5.93
N LEU A 344 -0.08 -8.88 5.70
CA LEU A 344 -1.21 -8.12 6.25
C LEU A 344 -2.15 -9.05 7.04
N PRO A 345 -1.70 -9.64 8.16
CA PRO A 345 -2.60 -10.44 8.98
C PRO A 345 -3.82 -9.61 9.40
N LEU A 346 -5.02 -10.13 9.12
CA LEU A 346 -6.30 -9.52 9.45
C LEU A 346 -7.04 -10.41 10.44
N LYS A 347 -7.43 -9.83 11.58
CA LYS A 347 -8.27 -10.50 12.57
C LYS A 347 -9.50 -9.66 12.83
N VAL A 348 -10.66 -10.28 12.76
CA VAL A 348 -11.95 -9.65 13.02
C VAL A 348 -12.69 -10.43 14.10
N THR A 349 -13.20 -9.73 15.08
CA THR A 349 -14.00 -10.31 16.17
C THR A 349 -15.35 -9.57 16.24
N PRO A 350 -16.47 -10.28 16.09
CA PRO A 350 -16.61 -11.71 15.84
C PRO A 350 -16.06 -12.10 14.45
N ALA A 351 -15.77 -13.37 14.25
CA ALA A 351 -15.26 -13.85 12.96
C ALA A 351 -16.34 -13.73 11.86
N PRO A 352 -16.01 -13.25 10.66
CA PRO A 352 -16.93 -13.23 9.53
C PRO A 352 -17.24 -14.66 9.06
N ARG A 353 -18.43 -14.86 8.47
CA ARG A 353 -18.79 -16.12 7.81
C ARG A 353 -17.93 -16.35 6.56
N GLU A 354 -17.61 -15.28 5.88
CA GLU A 354 -16.79 -15.28 4.67
C GLU A 354 -15.90 -14.04 4.65
N SER A 355 -14.66 -14.20 4.18
CA SER A 355 -13.71 -13.12 4.03
C SER A 355 -13.09 -13.18 2.62
N VAL A 356 -13.29 -12.12 1.83
CA VAL A 356 -12.71 -11.94 0.51
C VAL A 356 -11.65 -10.85 0.60
N ARG A 357 -10.40 -11.17 0.21
CA ARG A 357 -9.29 -10.24 0.26
C ARG A 357 -8.56 -10.19 -1.08
N VAL A 358 -8.71 -9.09 -1.81
CA VAL A 358 -8.10 -8.90 -3.13
C VAL A 358 -7.12 -7.75 -3.09
N ILE A 359 -5.86 -8.05 -2.91
CA ILE A 359 -4.78 -7.06 -2.97
C ILE A 359 -4.15 -7.15 -4.37
N LEU A 360 -4.16 -6.03 -5.08
CA LEU A 360 -3.56 -5.90 -6.39
C LEU A 360 -2.10 -5.46 -6.26
N GLY A 361 -1.17 -6.26 -6.75
CA GLY A 361 0.19 -5.80 -7.00
C GLY A 361 0.22 -4.95 -8.26
N ARG A 362 0.78 -3.75 -8.17
CA ARG A 362 1.13 -2.89 -9.30
C ARG A 362 2.64 -2.72 -9.31
N THR A 363 3.30 -3.20 -10.34
CA THR A 363 4.74 -3.07 -10.48
C THR A 363 5.08 -2.30 -11.76
N GLU A 364 5.71 -1.14 -11.62
CA GLU A 364 6.32 -0.42 -12.74
C GLU A 364 7.57 -1.18 -13.16
N ILE A 365 7.72 -1.44 -14.46
CA ILE A 365 8.83 -2.21 -15.01
C ILE A 365 9.77 -1.28 -15.76
N LEU A 366 11.00 -1.18 -15.29
CA LEU A 366 12.03 -0.47 -16.03
C LEU A 366 12.63 -1.41 -17.08
N THR A 367 12.33 -1.18 -18.37
CA THR A 367 13.00 -1.91 -19.45
C THR A 367 14.45 -1.42 -19.61
N PRO A 368 15.37 -2.21 -20.18
CA PRO A 368 16.75 -1.77 -20.44
C PRO A 368 16.82 -0.45 -21.23
N GLN A 369 15.93 -0.27 -22.22
CA GLN A 369 15.84 0.97 -22.98
C GLN A 369 15.44 2.16 -22.09
N PHE A 370 14.46 1.98 -21.20
CA PHE A 370 14.04 3.04 -20.28
C PHE A 370 15.13 3.34 -19.24
N GLU A 371 15.82 2.35 -18.72
CA GLU A 371 16.97 2.54 -17.81
C GLU A 371 18.08 3.36 -18.47
N LYS A 372 18.37 3.09 -19.75
CA LYS A 372 19.32 3.90 -20.52
C LYS A 372 18.86 5.35 -20.64
N GLN A 373 17.59 5.59 -20.98
CA GLN A 373 17.02 6.94 -21.04
C GLN A 373 17.12 7.67 -19.69
N LEU A 374 16.91 6.97 -18.57
CA LEU A 374 17.10 7.54 -17.23
C LEU A 374 18.56 7.96 -17.00
N VAL A 375 19.52 7.09 -17.32
CA VAL A 375 20.96 7.42 -17.20
C VAL A 375 21.31 8.66 -18.00
N ASP A 376 20.90 8.72 -19.27
CA ASP A 376 21.17 9.86 -20.16
C ASP A 376 20.51 11.15 -19.61
N THR A 377 19.28 11.06 -19.10
CA THR A 377 18.53 12.20 -18.56
C THR A 377 19.19 12.76 -17.30
N PHE A 378 19.60 11.88 -16.39
CA PHE A 378 20.27 12.29 -15.14
C PHE A 378 21.68 12.82 -15.41
N ALA A 379 22.42 12.23 -16.35
CA ALA A 379 23.74 12.72 -16.76
C ALA A 379 23.66 14.14 -17.37
N LYS A 380 22.67 14.38 -18.24
CA LYS A 380 22.40 15.71 -18.78
C LYS A 380 22.10 16.73 -17.70
N ALA A 381 21.17 16.40 -16.77
CA ALA A 381 20.80 17.29 -15.68
C ALA A 381 21.99 17.61 -14.75
N ALA A 382 22.85 16.63 -14.49
CA ALA A 382 24.08 16.83 -13.71
C ALA A 382 25.06 17.77 -14.42
N HIS A 383 25.22 17.64 -15.75
CA HIS A 383 26.05 18.52 -16.54
C HIS A 383 25.52 19.97 -16.57
N GLU A 384 24.21 20.13 -16.65
CA GLU A 384 23.54 21.43 -16.66
C GLU A 384 23.34 22.04 -15.26
N GLY A 385 23.60 21.30 -14.19
CA GLY A 385 23.38 21.76 -12.82
C GLY A 385 21.90 21.99 -12.46
N THR A 386 20.97 21.32 -13.14
CA THR A 386 19.52 21.53 -13.01
C THR A 386 18.86 20.73 -11.90
N GLY A 387 19.62 19.93 -11.14
CA GLY A 387 19.08 19.08 -10.07
C GLY A 387 18.39 17.81 -10.59
N ASN A 388 17.44 17.25 -9.84
CA ASN A 388 16.74 16.03 -10.24
C ASN A 388 15.73 16.33 -11.36
N PRO A 389 15.95 15.82 -12.60
CA PRO A 389 15.13 16.16 -13.77
C PRO A 389 13.71 15.59 -13.70
N LEU A 390 13.47 14.57 -12.86
CA LEU A 390 12.19 13.89 -12.71
C LEU A 390 11.54 14.15 -11.34
N SER A 391 11.89 15.27 -10.69
CA SER A 391 11.40 15.60 -9.33
C SER A 391 9.88 15.67 -9.21
N ALA A 392 9.15 15.88 -10.30
CA ALA A 392 7.67 15.86 -10.32
C ALA A 392 7.09 14.44 -10.37
N ASP A 393 7.86 13.44 -10.81
CA ASP A 393 7.38 12.06 -10.85
C ASP A 393 7.39 11.42 -9.45
N ARG A 394 6.35 10.63 -9.13
CA ARG A 394 6.27 9.94 -7.83
C ARG A 394 7.39 8.92 -7.62
N PHE A 395 7.92 8.33 -8.69
CA PHE A 395 8.97 7.32 -8.65
C PHE A 395 10.38 7.88 -8.82
N HIS A 396 10.54 9.22 -8.85
CA HIS A 396 11.83 9.85 -9.10
C HIS A 396 12.95 9.37 -8.18
N ASN A 397 12.66 9.03 -6.91
CA ASN A 397 13.65 8.49 -5.98
C ASN A 397 14.06 7.07 -6.38
N ALA A 398 13.13 6.23 -6.83
CA ALA A 398 13.45 4.90 -7.33
C ALA A 398 14.28 4.98 -8.62
N TYR A 399 13.97 5.91 -9.51
CA TYR A 399 14.76 6.15 -10.72
C TYR A 399 16.19 6.63 -10.40
N ALA A 400 16.33 7.58 -9.49
CA ALA A 400 17.64 8.05 -9.04
C ALA A 400 18.47 6.92 -8.39
N HIS A 401 17.81 6.07 -7.61
CA HIS A 401 18.44 4.86 -7.06
C HIS A 401 18.95 3.92 -8.15
N ARG A 402 18.13 3.68 -9.19
CA ARG A 402 18.50 2.80 -10.28
C ARG A 402 19.67 3.35 -11.09
N VAL A 403 19.66 4.62 -11.43
CA VAL A 403 20.77 5.30 -12.14
C VAL A 403 22.07 5.15 -11.34
N LYS A 404 22.03 5.33 -10.02
CA LYS A 404 23.21 5.14 -9.15
C LYS A 404 23.72 3.69 -9.16
N GLN A 405 22.83 2.70 -9.14
CA GLN A 405 23.20 1.29 -9.21
C GLN A 405 23.89 0.96 -10.54
N LEU A 406 23.32 1.42 -11.65
CA LEU A 406 23.88 1.21 -13.00
C LEU A 406 25.26 1.87 -13.15
N GLY A 407 25.42 3.13 -12.68
CA GLY A 407 26.69 3.82 -12.70
C GLY A 407 27.77 3.15 -11.84
N SER A 408 27.39 2.61 -10.69
CA SER A 408 28.32 1.86 -9.81
C SER A 408 28.74 0.52 -10.45
N GLY A 409 27.84 -0.13 -11.18
CA GLY A 409 28.10 -1.37 -11.90
C GLY A 409 29.07 -1.16 -13.07
N LEU A 410 28.93 -0.07 -13.81
CA LEU A 410 29.85 0.28 -14.90
C LEU A 410 31.27 0.55 -14.37
N ALA A 411 31.40 1.31 -13.29
CA ALA A 411 32.70 1.58 -12.66
C ALA A 411 33.39 0.34 -12.07
N ALA A 412 32.62 -0.71 -11.71
CA ALA A 412 33.16 -1.97 -11.23
C ALA A 412 33.56 -2.94 -12.35
N ALA A 413 32.91 -2.84 -13.52
CA ALA A 413 33.23 -3.66 -14.69
C ALA A 413 34.47 -3.17 -15.47
N GLU A 414 34.87 -1.90 -15.27
CA GLU A 414 36.08 -1.30 -15.89
C GLU A 414 37.37 -1.51 -15.05
N LYS A 415 37.28 -2.16 -13.89
CA LYS A 415 38.42 -2.55 -13.02
C LYS A 415 38.70 -4.03 -13.12
#